data_7c263b20f5d9dc7965d8dba9bcc4cd92
#
_entry.id   7c263b20f5d9dc7965d8dba9bcc4cd92
#
_cell.length_a   1.000
_cell.length_b   1.000
_cell.length_c   1.000
_cell.angle_alpha   90.00
_cell.angle_beta   90.00
_cell.angle_gamma   90.00
#
_symmetry.space_group_name_H-M   'P 1'
#
loop_
_entity.id
_entity.type
_entity.pdbx_description
1 polymer ?
#
loop_
_entity_poly.entity_id
_entity_poly.type
_entity_poly.pdbx_seq_one_letter_code
_entity_poly.pdbx_strand_id
1 'polypeptide(L)'
;MADQEVKTEEKVEVDLKRFLSSMRLDAEATEPTPMVQEGLTVVKEDVSDEDRFVSGLAALLLNVDTTQGRFDKGSAQEVIARIDNIVNAQINEIIHHDTFKQLESNWRSLNDMILNTNFKADVMIDIIDVSKDELFEDFESNAVDITGSALFKKCYVAEYDQYGGKPYGSIVGLYEMEHTPKDEFWLKTMGKVAAASHAPYIGSVSPKFFGCDTVDELAAIKDLEGLMNHPKYGSWNKLRDSEEAAYIALTLPRYVTRLPY
;
A
#
# COMPACT_ATOMS: atom_id res chain seq x y z
N MET A 1 36.31 62.69 5.24
CA MET A 1 37.16 61.79 6.03
C MET A 1 36.21 60.95 6.88
N ALA A 2 35.95 59.77 6.47
CA ALA A 2 35.22 58.75 7.22
C ALA A 2 35.92 57.44 6.91
N ASP A 3 36.66 56.93 7.86
CA ASP A 3 37.32 55.64 7.84
C ASP A 3 36.23 54.54 7.88
N GLN A 4 36.21 53.74 6.85
CA GLN A 4 35.49 52.48 6.86
C GLN A 4 36.44 51.41 7.42
N GLU A 5 36.16 51.00 8.67
CA GLU A 5 36.74 49.79 9.24
C GLU A 5 36.22 48.57 8.47
N VAL A 6 37.13 47.93 7.75
CA VAL A 6 36.92 46.61 7.18
C VAL A 6 37.01 45.60 8.33
N LYS A 7 35.86 45.10 8.76
CA LYS A 7 35.81 43.92 9.62
C LYS A 7 36.35 42.69 8.88
N THR A 8 37.53 42.30 9.26
CA THR A 8 38.13 41.02 8.89
C THR A 8 37.31 39.91 9.52
N GLU A 9 36.64 39.14 8.69
CA GLU A 9 35.99 37.90 9.16
C GLU A 9 37.07 36.92 9.62
N GLU A 10 37.16 36.71 10.89
CA GLU A 10 37.98 35.68 11.54
C GLU A 10 37.50 34.32 11.08
N LYS A 11 38.23 33.67 10.17
CA LYS A 11 37.96 32.30 9.77
C LYS A 11 38.23 31.41 10.97
N VAL A 12 37.18 30.92 11.57
CA VAL A 12 37.24 29.86 12.61
C VAL A 12 37.69 28.57 11.92
N GLU A 13 38.94 28.26 12.05
CA GLU A 13 39.54 27.01 11.61
C GLU A 13 39.10 25.94 12.63
N VAL A 14 38.03 25.20 12.34
CA VAL A 14 37.58 24.13 13.16
C VAL A 14 38.52 22.95 12.98
N ASP A 15 39.29 22.64 14.01
CA ASP A 15 40.12 21.40 14.05
C ASP A 15 39.19 20.18 14.17
N LEU A 16 38.89 19.60 13.01
CA LEU A 16 37.97 18.49 12.85
C LEU A 16 38.36 17.27 13.75
N LYS A 17 39.66 17.03 13.94
CA LYS A 17 40.15 15.96 14.80
C LYS A 17 39.83 16.24 16.28
N ARG A 18 39.95 17.48 16.69
CA ARG A 18 39.67 17.89 18.07
C ARG A 18 38.16 17.91 18.35
N PHE A 19 37.36 18.29 17.34
CA PHE A 19 35.92 18.22 17.41
C PHE A 19 35.43 16.77 17.50
N LEU A 20 35.90 15.87 16.64
CA LEU A 20 35.56 14.44 16.65
C LEU A 20 35.99 13.74 17.93
N SER A 21 37.15 14.10 18.52
CA SER A 21 37.61 13.53 19.78
C SER A 21 36.83 14.03 21.01
N SER A 22 36.13 15.15 20.88
CA SER A 22 35.26 15.71 21.93
C SER A 22 33.86 15.10 21.94
N MET A 23 33.44 14.47 20.84
CA MET A 23 32.17 13.76 20.75
C MET A 23 32.33 12.31 21.28
N ARG A 24 31.54 11.94 22.28
CA ARG A 24 31.38 10.53 22.68
C ARG A 24 30.42 9.87 21.67
N LEU A 25 31.02 9.29 20.64
CA LEU A 25 30.28 8.49 19.66
C LEU A 25 30.22 7.06 20.20
N ASP A 26 29.04 6.55 20.52
CA ASP A 26 28.85 5.13 20.72
C ASP A 26 29.07 4.43 19.38
N ALA A 27 29.91 3.37 19.39
CA ALA A 27 30.24 2.62 18.18
C ALA A 27 29.00 2.05 17.46
N GLU A 28 27.90 1.83 18.18
CA GLU A 28 26.61 1.37 17.62
C GLU A 28 25.89 2.47 16.79
N ALA A 29 26.21 3.74 17.02
CA ALA A 29 25.59 4.86 16.30
C ALA A 29 26.30 5.21 14.97
N THR A 30 27.48 4.66 14.74
CA THR A 30 28.32 4.98 13.57
C THR A 30 28.22 3.97 12.42
N GLU A 31 27.64 2.80 12.64
CA GLU A 31 27.34 1.87 11.57
C GLU A 31 26.01 2.27 10.91
N PRO A 32 25.99 2.50 9.58
CA PRO A 32 24.72 2.66 8.88
C PRO A 32 23.95 1.35 9.04
N THR A 33 23.00 1.33 9.95
CA THR A 33 22.08 0.20 10.10
C THR A 33 21.32 0.06 8.81
N PRO A 34 21.45 -1.04 8.04
CA PRO A 34 20.60 -1.26 6.89
C PRO A 34 19.15 -1.28 7.39
N MET A 35 18.33 -0.32 6.97
CA MET A 35 16.92 -0.20 7.37
C MET A 35 16.06 -1.34 6.85
N VAL A 36 16.64 -2.26 6.09
CA VAL A 36 15.96 -3.46 5.57
C VAL A 36 16.83 -4.68 5.89
N GLN A 37 16.82 -5.13 7.14
CA GLN A 37 16.97 -6.54 7.41
C GLN A 37 15.57 -7.16 7.44
N GLU A 38 15.46 -8.40 6.96
CA GLU A 38 14.24 -9.19 7.04
C GLU A 38 13.61 -9.12 8.44
N GLY A 39 12.51 -8.39 8.55
CA GLY A 39 11.85 -8.02 9.80
C GLY A 39 12.16 -6.57 10.17
N LEU A 40 11.13 -5.74 10.11
CA LEU A 40 11.13 -4.36 10.60
C LEU A 40 11.81 -4.31 11.98
N THR A 41 13.08 -3.96 12.03
CA THR A 41 13.73 -3.55 13.26
C THR A 41 13.17 -2.18 13.59
N VAL A 42 12.22 -2.15 14.51
CA VAL A 42 11.70 -0.92 15.12
C VAL A 42 12.91 -0.14 15.63
N VAL A 43 13.19 1.00 15.00
CA VAL A 43 14.16 1.97 15.52
C VAL A 43 13.71 2.28 16.94
N LYS A 44 14.58 2.10 17.94
CA LYS A 44 14.26 2.41 19.33
C LYS A 44 13.68 3.82 19.38
N GLU A 45 12.43 3.94 19.79
CA GLU A 45 11.66 5.19 19.83
C GLU A 45 12.25 6.24 20.80
N ASP A 46 13.21 5.87 21.62
CA ASP A 46 13.78 6.69 22.71
C ASP A 46 15.03 7.51 22.34
N VAL A 47 15.38 7.64 21.06
CA VAL A 47 16.48 8.50 20.64
C VAL A 47 15.98 9.90 20.37
N SER A 48 16.47 10.89 21.12
CA SER A 48 16.07 12.30 20.94
C SER A 48 16.42 12.79 19.53
N ASP A 49 15.67 13.78 19.02
CA ASP A 49 15.94 14.35 17.69
C ASP A 49 17.34 14.99 17.62
N GLU A 50 17.85 15.50 18.77
CA GLU A 50 19.21 16.04 18.89
C GLU A 50 20.26 14.94 18.72
N ASP A 51 20.08 13.74 19.34
CA ASP A 51 20.98 12.62 19.20
C ASP A 51 20.97 12.03 17.78
N ARG A 52 19.81 12.00 17.13
CA ARG A 52 19.68 11.62 15.71
C ARG A 52 20.44 12.58 14.80
N PHE A 53 20.30 13.87 15.05
CA PHE A 53 21.01 14.93 14.29
C PHE A 53 22.52 14.82 14.49
N VAL A 54 23.00 14.66 15.72
CA VAL A 54 24.42 14.49 16.06
C VAL A 54 24.99 13.23 15.44
N SER A 55 24.28 12.10 15.51
CA SER A 55 24.68 10.83 14.89
C SER A 55 24.75 10.93 13.38
N GLY A 56 23.77 11.60 12.75
CA GLY A 56 23.77 11.85 11.32
C GLY A 56 24.93 12.75 10.88
N LEU A 57 25.22 13.81 11.64
CA LEU A 57 26.35 14.70 11.38
C LEU A 57 27.69 13.98 11.55
N ALA A 58 27.81 13.12 12.57
CA ALA A 58 29.01 12.30 12.80
C ALA A 58 29.26 11.30 11.66
N ALA A 59 28.19 10.60 11.21
CA ALA A 59 28.27 9.69 10.07
C ALA A 59 28.68 10.43 8.78
N LEU A 60 28.20 11.66 8.58
CA LEU A 60 28.60 12.55 7.50
C LEU A 60 30.10 12.84 7.55
N LEU A 61 30.61 13.28 8.71
CA LEU A 61 32.00 13.67 8.89
C LEU A 61 32.97 12.47 8.76
N LEU A 62 32.55 11.27 9.19
CA LEU A 62 33.36 10.05 9.06
C LEU A 62 33.46 9.55 7.60
N ASN A 63 32.49 9.88 6.76
CA ASN A 63 32.49 9.51 5.35
C ASN A 63 33.14 10.57 4.43
N VAL A 64 33.57 11.71 4.97
CA VAL A 64 34.34 12.70 4.21
C VAL A 64 35.80 12.25 4.10
N ASP A 65 36.31 12.19 2.88
CA ASP A 65 37.70 11.84 2.61
C ASP A 65 38.64 12.92 3.15
N THR A 66 39.25 12.68 4.30
CA THR A 66 40.11 13.64 5.01
C THR A 66 41.46 13.86 4.33
N THR A 67 41.75 13.18 3.21
CA THR A 67 43.03 13.32 2.48
C THR A 67 43.15 14.64 1.75
N GLN A 68 42.07 15.39 1.52
CA GLN A 68 42.08 16.68 0.82
C GLN A 68 42.07 17.93 1.72
N GLY A 69 42.27 17.79 3.01
CA GLY A 69 42.66 18.87 3.93
C GLY A 69 41.80 20.13 4.05
N ARG A 70 40.73 20.28 3.25
CA ARG A 70 39.78 21.39 3.32
C ARG A 70 38.38 20.92 2.94
N PHE A 71 37.45 21.12 3.85
CA PHE A 71 36.03 20.98 3.59
C PHE A 71 35.56 22.19 2.79
N ASP A 72 35.34 22.02 1.50
CA ASP A 72 34.83 23.06 0.62
C ASP A 72 33.37 22.79 0.25
N LYS A 73 32.74 23.73 -0.44
CA LYS A 73 31.37 23.63 -0.91
C LYS A 73 31.15 22.41 -1.84
N GLY A 74 32.18 22.05 -2.62
CA GLY A 74 32.11 20.89 -3.52
C GLY A 74 32.00 19.58 -2.74
N SER A 75 32.87 19.40 -1.73
CA SER A 75 32.83 18.22 -0.85
C SER A 75 31.52 18.10 -0.11
N ALA A 76 30.93 19.22 0.35
CA ALA A 76 29.60 19.20 0.97
C ALA A 76 28.51 18.75 -0.01
N GLN A 77 28.54 19.22 -1.24
CA GLN A 77 27.57 18.82 -2.27
C GLN A 77 27.70 17.34 -2.65
N GLU A 78 28.92 16.81 -2.70
CA GLU A 78 29.15 15.39 -2.97
C GLU A 78 28.58 14.50 -1.87
N VAL A 79 28.77 14.88 -0.60
CA VAL A 79 28.18 14.15 0.54
C VAL A 79 26.66 14.21 0.51
N ILE A 80 26.08 15.38 0.25
CA ILE A 80 24.60 15.50 0.10
C ILE A 80 24.10 14.59 -1.02
N ALA A 81 24.74 14.62 -2.19
CA ALA A 81 24.34 13.76 -3.30
C ALA A 81 24.44 12.27 -2.97
N ARG A 82 25.45 11.88 -2.18
CA ARG A 82 25.58 10.49 -1.72
C ARG A 82 24.46 10.09 -0.76
N ILE A 83 24.09 10.98 0.17
CA ILE A 83 22.95 10.76 1.07
C ILE A 83 21.66 10.65 0.26
N ASP A 84 21.42 11.59 -0.65
CA ASP A 84 20.23 11.57 -1.50
C ASP A 84 20.13 10.27 -2.29
N ASN A 85 21.23 9.76 -2.82
CA ASN A 85 21.27 8.49 -3.51
C ASN A 85 20.90 7.31 -2.59
N ILE A 86 21.43 7.27 -1.37
CA ILE A 86 21.13 6.22 -0.40
C ILE A 86 19.65 6.28 0.03
N VAL A 87 19.17 7.47 0.36
CA VAL A 87 17.77 7.70 0.74
C VAL A 87 16.83 7.34 -0.41
N ASN A 88 17.14 7.77 -1.63
CA ASN A 88 16.36 7.43 -2.82
C ASN A 88 16.31 5.92 -3.07
N ALA A 89 17.44 5.23 -2.89
CA ALA A 89 17.47 3.77 -3.02
C ALA A 89 16.55 3.09 -2.01
N GLN A 90 16.60 3.51 -0.74
CA GLN A 90 15.72 2.96 0.31
C GLN A 90 14.25 3.29 0.08
N ILE A 91 13.93 4.54 -0.31
CA ILE A 91 12.57 4.94 -0.64
C ILE A 91 12.05 4.12 -1.83
N ASN A 92 12.88 3.89 -2.84
CA ASN A 92 12.51 3.09 -3.99
C ASN A 92 12.19 1.64 -3.60
N GLU A 93 12.97 1.02 -2.71
CA GLU A 93 12.68 -0.32 -2.19
C GLU A 93 11.30 -0.37 -1.48
N ILE A 94 10.99 0.63 -0.65
CA ILE A 94 9.70 0.72 0.04
C ILE A 94 8.55 0.91 -0.95
N ILE A 95 8.66 1.91 -1.84
CA ILE A 95 7.61 2.27 -2.80
C ILE A 95 7.33 1.13 -3.78
N HIS A 96 8.37 0.37 -4.15
CA HIS A 96 8.24 -0.75 -5.08
C HIS A 96 7.93 -2.08 -4.40
N HIS A 97 7.86 -2.13 -3.07
CA HIS A 97 7.43 -3.33 -2.37
C HIS A 97 5.97 -3.66 -2.69
N ASP A 98 5.66 -4.92 -2.95
CA ASP A 98 4.33 -5.31 -3.44
C ASP A 98 3.21 -5.00 -2.46
N THR A 99 3.44 -5.18 -1.16
CA THR A 99 2.46 -4.81 -0.13
C THR A 99 2.16 -3.31 -0.12
N PHE A 100 3.20 -2.47 -0.29
CA PHE A 100 3.01 -1.02 -0.35
C PHE A 100 2.26 -0.60 -1.61
N LYS A 101 2.61 -1.18 -2.77
CA LYS A 101 1.89 -0.94 -4.03
C LYS A 101 0.42 -1.28 -3.92
N GLN A 102 0.09 -2.40 -3.26
CA GLN A 102 -1.29 -2.82 -3.07
C GLN A 102 -2.04 -1.86 -2.14
N LEU A 103 -1.42 -1.47 -1.03
CA LEU A 103 -1.98 -0.49 -0.11
C LEU A 103 -2.23 0.85 -0.81
N GLU A 104 -1.24 1.36 -1.54
CA GLU A 104 -1.37 2.60 -2.33
C GLU A 104 -2.50 2.50 -3.37
N SER A 105 -2.57 1.38 -4.09
CA SER A 105 -3.62 1.13 -5.08
C SER A 105 -5.01 1.19 -4.46
N ASN A 106 -5.19 0.53 -3.31
CA ASN A 106 -6.47 0.52 -2.60
C ASN A 106 -6.88 1.92 -2.14
N TRP A 107 -5.97 2.66 -1.50
CA TRP A 107 -6.24 4.01 -1.04
C TRP A 107 -6.50 5.00 -2.19
N ARG A 108 -5.79 4.85 -3.32
CA ARG A 108 -6.03 5.68 -4.50
C ARG A 108 -7.37 5.36 -5.17
N SER A 109 -7.74 4.09 -5.23
CA SER A 109 -9.05 3.67 -5.76
C SER A 109 -10.18 4.21 -4.90
N LEU A 110 -10.06 4.13 -3.59
CA LEU A 110 -11.03 4.71 -2.65
C LEU A 110 -11.13 6.23 -2.82
N ASN A 111 -9.98 6.91 -2.90
CA ASN A 111 -9.93 8.36 -3.11
C ASN A 111 -10.60 8.76 -4.43
N ASP A 112 -10.34 8.04 -5.52
CA ASP A 112 -10.96 8.29 -6.82
C ASP A 112 -12.47 8.10 -6.77
N MET A 113 -12.95 7.05 -6.11
CA MET A 113 -14.39 6.82 -5.89
C MET A 113 -15.02 7.97 -5.11
N ILE A 114 -14.37 8.45 -4.03
CA ILE A 114 -14.87 9.56 -3.21
C ILE A 114 -14.92 10.86 -4.03
N LEU A 115 -13.85 11.17 -4.77
CA LEU A 115 -13.78 12.40 -5.57
C LEU A 115 -14.83 12.43 -6.69
N ASN A 116 -15.19 11.28 -7.24
CA ASN A 116 -16.20 11.17 -8.30
C ASN A 116 -17.63 10.93 -7.77
N THR A 117 -17.82 10.83 -6.45
CA THR A 117 -19.13 10.63 -5.84
C THR A 117 -19.84 11.96 -5.59
N ASN A 118 -21.09 12.04 -6.01
CA ASN A 118 -21.94 13.20 -5.72
C ASN A 118 -22.66 13.05 -4.37
N PHE A 119 -22.05 13.48 -3.30
CA PHE A 119 -22.64 13.41 -1.96
C PHE A 119 -23.89 14.29 -1.77
N LYS A 120 -24.22 15.17 -2.72
CA LYS A 120 -25.49 15.92 -2.69
C LYS A 120 -26.70 15.04 -3.06
N ALA A 121 -26.45 13.86 -3.61
CA ALA A 121 -27.48 12.88 -3.96
C ALA A 121 -27.80 11.89 -2.83
N ASP A 122 -27.49 12.25 -1.58
CA ASP A 122 -27.73 11.42 -0.39
C ASP A 122 -27.01 10.07 -0.43
N VAL A 123 -25.78 10.09 -0.93
CA VAL A 123 -24.88 8.90 -0.95
C VAL A 123 -24.02 8.92 0.30
N MET A 124 -23.98 7.79 1.02
CA MET A 124 -23.07 7.55 2.14
C MET A 124 -22.11 6.43 1.78
N ILE A 125 -20.87 6.54 2.21
CA ILE A 125 -19.82 5.54 2.01
C ILE A 125 -19.29 5.15 3.37
N ASP A 126 -19.43 3.87 3.70
CA ASP A 126 -18.83 3.26 4.89
C ASP A 126 -17.62 2.41 4.47
N ILE A 127 -16.60 2.37 5.29
CA ILE A 127 -15.37 1.62 5.03
C ILE A 127 -15.25 0.51 6.07
N ILE A 128 -14.98 -0.71 5.59
CA ILE A 128 -14.63 -1.86 6.41
C ILE A 128 -13.18 -2.21 6.10
N ASP A 129 -12.34 -2.17 7.13
CA ASP A 129 -10.96 -2.64 7.04
C ASP A 129 -10.92 -4.14 7.33
N VAL A 130 -10.83 -4.92 6.27
CA VAL A 130 -10.78 -6.38 6.32
C VAL A 130 -10.04 -6.91 5.09
N SER A 131 -9.19 -7.89 5.27
CA SER A 131 -8.49 -8.55 4.17
C SER A 131 -9.36 -9.60 3.49
N LYS A 132 -8.99 -9.99 2.25
CA LYS A 132 -9.64 -11.07 1.52
C LYS A 132 -9.53 -12.41 2.27
N ASP A 133 -8.38 -12.65 2.93
CA ASP A 133 -8.13 -13.88 3.68
C ASP A 133 -8.95 -13.94 4.97
N GLU A 134 -9.07 -12.85 5.71
CA GLU A 134 -9.94 -12.79 6.90
C GLU A 134 -11.41 -13.04 6.53
N LEU A 135 -11.90 -12.48 5.43
CA LEU A 135 -13.23 -12.78 4.93
C LEU A 135 -13.37 -14.24 4.49
N PHE A 136 -12.32 -14.82 3.91
CA PHE A 136 -12.34 -16.23 3.55
C PHE A 136 -12.45 -17.12 4.80
N GLU A 137 -11.70 -16.84 5.86
CA GLU A 137 -11.77 -17.57 7.13
C GLU A 137 -13.15 -17.44 7.79
N ASP A 138 -13.74 -16.23 7.76
CA ASP A 138 -15.11 -16.02 8.24
C ASP A 138 -16.12 -16.85 7.43
N PHE A 139 -16.01 -16.87 6.12
CA PHE A 139 -16.88 -17.63 5.23
C PHE A 139 -16.69 -19.14 5.36
N GLU A 140 -15.46 -19.61 5.51
CA GLU A 140 -15.16 -21.03 5.70
C GLU A 140 -15.71 -21.53 7.04
N SER A 141 -15.53 -20.76 8.11
CA SER A 141 -16.05 -21.06 9.44
C SER A 141 -17.58 -21.12 9.48
N ASN A 142 -18.24 -20.37 8.59
CA ASN A 142 -19.69 -20.29 8.49
C ASN A 142 -20.25 -20.89 7.19
N ALA A 143 -19.52 -21.83 6.56
CA ALA A 143 -19.89 -22.41 5.26
C ALA A 143 -21.24 -23.10 5.23
N VAL A 144 -21.63 -23.71 6.37
CA VAL A 144 -22.92 -24.42 6.54
C VAL A 144 -24.06 -23.44 6.76
N ASP A 145 -23.84 -22.42 7.60
CA ASP A 145 -24.82 -21.39 7.91
C ASP A 145 -24.16 -20.00 7.88
N ILE A 146 -24.42 -19.28 6.81
CA ILE A 146 -23.85 -17.95 6.57
C ILE A 146 -24.32 -16.89 7.59
N THR A 147 -25.43 -17.16 8.31
CA THR A 147 -25.94 -16.22 9.32
C THR A 147 -24.98 -16.01 10.49
N GLY A 148 -24.04 -16.94 10.69
CA GLY A 148 -22.95 -16.83 11.65
C GLY A 148 -21.87 -15.83 11.26
N SER A 149 -21.70 -15.54 9.97
CA SER A 149 -20.65 -14.68 9.43
C SER A 149 -20.72 -13.25 10.00
N ALA A 150 -19.56 -12.69 10.30
CA ALA A 150 -19.45 -11.31 10.78
C ALA A 150 -19.92 -10.31 9.73
N LEU A 151 -19.58 -10.53 8.47
CA LEU A 151 -20.03 -9.70 7.36
C LEU A 151 -21.55 -9.76 7.19
N PHE A 152 -22.14 -10.96 7.26
CA PHE A 152 -23.59 -11.11 7.19
C PHE A 152 -24.30 -10.36 8.32
N LYS A 153 -23.81 -10.49 9.54
CA LYS A 153 -24.37 -9.76 10.69
C LYS A 153 -24.29 -8.25 10.49
N LYS A 154 -23.19 -7.75 9.94
CA LYS A 154 -23.02 -6.31 9.68
C LYS A 154 -23.95 -5.83 8.57
N CYS A 155 -24.01 -6.51 7.45
CA CYS A 155 -24.77 -6.05 6.29
C CYS A 155 -26.27 -6.33 6.40
N TYR A 156 -26.66 -7.50 6.90
CA TYR A 156 -28.03 -7.92 6.97
C TYR A 156 -28.66 -7.60 8.34
N VAL A 157 -28.11 -8.15 9.42
CA VAL A 157 -28.77 -8.09 10.74
C VAL A 157 -28.76 -6.66 11.29
N ALA A 158 -27.62 -5.96 11.20
CA ALA A 158 -27.48 -4.64 11.79
C ALA A 158 -28.15 -3.54 10.98
N GLU A 159 -28.16 -3.64 9.64
CA GLU A 159 -28.58 -2.54 8.78
C GLU A 159 -29.84 -2.85 7.95
N TYR A 160 -30.03 -4.08 7.47
CA TYR A 160 -31.18 -4.43 6.63
C TYR A 160 -32.39 -4.88 7.44
N ASP A 161 -32.21 -5.78 8.40
CA ASP A 161 -33.29 -6.41 9.17
C ASP A 161 -33.54 -5.70 10.52
N GLN A 162 -33.15 -4.47 10.66
CA GLN A 162 -33.32 -3.70 11.90
C GLN A 162 -34.10 -2.40 11.65
N TYR A 163 -35.08 -2.13 12.53
CA TYR A 163 -35.82 -0.88 12.49
C TYR A 163 -34.86 0.33 12.72
N GLY A 164 -34.86 1.26 11.77
CA GLY A 164 -33.96 2.41 11.79
C GLY A 164 -32.56 2.16 11.23
N GLY A 165 -32.27 0.94 10.78
CA GLY A 165 -31.04 0.63 10.04
C GLY A 165 -30.99 1.34 8.69
N LYS A 166 -29.80 1.39 8.12
CA LYS A 166 -29.51 2.02 6.82
C LYS A 166 -28.97 0.95 5.86
N PRO A 167 -29.85 0.23 5.14
CA PRO A 167 -29.45 -0.84 4.25
C PRO A 167 -28.40 -0.37 3.22
N TYR A 168 -27.39 -1.18 3.00
CA TYR A 168 -26.38 -0.91 1.98
C TYR A 168 -26.99 -1.11 0.58
N GLY A 169 -26.70 -0.18 -0.33
CA GLY A 169 -27.13 -0.28 -1.73
C GLY A 169 -26.18 -1.12 -2.57
N SER A 170 -24.90 -1.23 -2.19
CA SER A 170 -23.92 -2.09 -2.83
C SER A 170 -22.72 -2.30 -1.91
N ILE A 171 -21.99 -3.39 -2.14
CA ILE A 171 -20.73 -3.70 -1.46
C ILE A 171 -19.61 -3.69 -2.50
N VAL A 172 -18.59 -2.86 -2.31
CA VAL A 172 -17.46 -2.76 -3.22
C VAL A 172 -16.23 -3.37 -2.56
N GLY A 173 -15.65 -4.39 -3.19
CA GLY A 173 -14.43 -5.03 -2.72
C GLY A 173 -13.22 -4.60 -3.56
N LEU A 174 -12.18 -4.10 -2.91
CA LEU A 174 -10.90 -3.77 -3.54
C LEU A 174 -9.98 -4.99 -3.63
N TYR A 175 -10.57 -6.18 -3.83
CA TYR A 175 -9.87 -7.44 -3.97
C TYR A 175 -9.83 -7.88 -5.43
N GLU A 176 -8.72 -8.52 -5.80
CA GLU A 176 -8.61 -9.16 -7.11
C GLU A 176 -8.99 -10.64 -6.99
N MET A 177 -9.88 -11.07 -7.88
CA MET A 177 -10.30 -12.45 -7.96
C MET A 177 -9.52 -13.19 -9.04
N GLU A 178 -9.06 -14.38 -8.70
CA GLU A 178 -8.41 -15.31 -9.60
C GLU A 178 -9.31 -16.53 -9.85
N HIS A 179 -9.00 -17.33 -10.86
CA HIS A 179 -9.71 -18.58 -11.12
C HIS A 179 -9.14 -19.69 -10.23
N THR A 180 -9.39 -19.61 -8.94
CA THR A 180 -9.01 -20.62 -7.93
C THR A 180 -10.23 -21.15 -7.22
N PRO A 181 -10.22 -22.41 -6.75
CA PRO A 181 -11.33 -22.95 -5.96
C PRO A 181 -11.63 -22.14 -4.70
N LYS A 182 -10.60 -21.50 -4.12
CA LYS A 182 -10.72 -20.61 -2.97
C LYS A 182 -11.55 -19.37 -3.32
N ASP A 183 -11.23 -18.73 -4.45
CA ASP A 183 -11.94 -17.52 -4.89
C ASP A 183 -13.35 -17.82 -5.38
N GLU A 184 -13.58 -18.95 -6.02
CA GLU A 184 -14.93 -19.39 -6.40
C GLU A 184 -15.82 -19.63 -5.18
N PHE A 185 -15.29 -20.29 -4.15
CA PHE A 185 -16.00 -20.47 -2.87
C PHE A 185 -16.30 -19.13 -2.20
N TRP A 186 -15.30 -18.23 -2.19
CA TRP A 186 -15.43 -16.88 -1.64
C TRP A 186 -16.55 -16.11 -2.35
N LEU A 187 -16.53 -16.08 -3.68
CA LEU A 187 -17.54 -15.40 -4.49
C LEU A 187 -18.93 -15.99 -4.29
N LYS A 188 -19.03 -17.31 -4.25
CA LYS A 188 -20.32 -17.99 -4.00
C LYS A 188 -20.90 -17.60 -2.65
N THR A 189 -20.07 -17.54 -1.62
CA THR A 189 -20.52 -17.18 -0.27
C THR A 189 -20.85 -15.70 -0.17
N MET A 190 -20.02 -14.85 -0.78
CA MET A 190 -20.29 -13.43 -0.89
C MET A 190 -21.60 -13.14 -1.63
N GLY A 191 -21.89 -13.89 -2.69
CA GLY A 191 -23.15 -13.80 -3.42
C GLY A 191 -24.36 -14.10 -2.53
N LYS A 192 -24.27 -15.05 -1.61
CA LYS A 192 -25.35 -15.33 -0.63
C LYS A 192 -25.56 -14.15 0.32
N VAL A 193 -24.47 -13.55 0.83
CA VAL A 193 -24.55 -12.35 1.68
C VAL A 193 -25.18 -11.19 0.91
N ALA A 194 -24.71 -10.95 -0.31
CA ALA A 194 -25.19 -9.89 -1.19
C ALA A 194 -26.68 -10.07 -1.54
N ALA A 195 -27.10 -11.29 -1.86
CA ALA A 195 -28.50 -11.62 -2.16
C ALA A 195 -29.39 -11.41 -0.94
N ALA A 196 -29.00 -11.87 0.25
CA ALA A 196 -29.75 -11.71 1.48
C ALA A 196 -29.94 -10.23 1.86
N SER A 197 -28.90 -9.43 1.75
CA SER A 197 -28.93 -7.99 2.08
C SER A 197 -29.42 -7.10 0.93
N HIS A 198 -29.75 -7.68 -0.22
CA HIS A 198 -30.09 -6.96 -1.45
C HIS A 198 -29.05 -5.90 -1.85
N ALA A 199 -27.78 -6.14 -1.51
CA ALA A 199 -26.65 -5.26 -1.77
C ALA A 199 -25.65 -5.94 -2.73
N PRO A 200 -25.73 -5.71 -4.06
CA PRO A 200 -24.84 -6.33 -5.01
C PRO A 200 -23.37 -6.10 -4.68
N TYR A 201 -22.57 -7.17 -4.79
CA TYR A 201 -21.13 -7.10 -4.65
C TYR A 201 -20.47 -6.73 -5.98
N ILE A 202 -19.57 -5.75 -5.93
CA ILE A 202 -18.78 -5.30 -7.06
C ILE A 202 -17.30 -5.51 -6.72
N GLY A 203 -16.61 -6.32 -7.49
CA GLY A 203 -15.17 -6.60 -7.33
C GLY A 203 -14.40 -6.49 -8.62
N SER A 204 -13.12 -6.83 -8.60
CA SER A 204 -12.26 -6.85 -9.79
C SER A 204 -11.69 -8.24 -10.04
N VAL A 205 -11.34 -8.49 -11.30
CA VAL A 205 -10.72 -9.74 -11.75
C VAL A 205 -9.28 -9.49 -12.14
N SER A 206 -8.39 -10.35 -11.67
CA SER A 206 -6.99 -10.37 -12.11
C SER A 206 -6.87 -10.95 -13.54
N PRO A 207 -5.88 -10.54 -14.34
CA PRO A 207 -5.56 -11.21 -15.60
C PRO A 207 -5.33 -12.72 -15.44
N LYS A 208 -4.83 -13.15 -14.29
CA LYS A 208 -4.63 -14.56 -13.94
C LYS A 208 -5.91 -15.39 -13.97
N PHE A 209 -7.08 -14.77 -13.77
CA PHE A 209 -8.37 -15.43 -13.91
C PHE A 209 -8.53 -16.04 -15.30
N PHE A 210 -8.01 -15.38 -16.33
CA PHE A 210 -8.04 -15.81 -17.72
C PHE A 210 -6.79 -16.63 -18.13
N GLY A 211 -5.86 -16.85 -17.19
CA GLY A 211 -4.60 -17.54 -17.44
C GLY A 211 -3.54 -16.64 -18.08
N CYS A 212 -3.66 -15.32 -17.93
CA CYS A 212 -2.71 -14.31 -18.39
C CYS A 212 -1.95 -13.74 -17.21
N ASP A 213 -0.69 -13.36 -17.39
CA ASP A 213 0.10 -12.71 -16.37
C ASP A 213 -0.06 -11.18 -16.39
N THR A 214 -0.37 -10.63 -17.57
CA THR A 214 -0.45 -9.18 -17.78
C THR A 214 -1.78 -8.74 -18.39
N VAL A 215 -2.11 -7.47 -18.23
CA VAL A 215 -3.30 -6.85 -18.86
C VAL A 215 -3.15 -6.80 -20.38
N ASP A 216 -1.92 -6.68 -20.90
CA ASP A 216 -1.64 -6.65 -22.35
C ASP A 216 -1.92 -8.03 -22.99
N GLU A 217 -1.58 -9.11 -22.31
CA GLU A 217 -1.93 -10.47 -22.75
C GLU A 217 -3.44 -10.68 -22.73
N LEU A 218 -4.13 -10.19 -21.70
CA LEU A 218 -5.59 -10.22 -21.63
C LEU A 218 -6.22 -9.46 -22.80
N ALA A 219 -5.69 -8.29 -23.14
CA ALA A 219 -6.16 -7.48 -24.26
C ALA A 219 -5.92 -8.14 -25.64
N ALA A 220 -4.94 -9.05 -25.72
CA ALA A 220 -4.64 -9.80 -26.93
C ALA A 220 -5.60 -10.99 -27.18
N ILE A 221 -6.43 -11.37 -26.19
CA ILE A 221 -7.41 -12.46 -26.35
C ILE A 221 -8.52 -12.00 -27.30
N LYS A 222 -8.62 -12.68 -28.42
CA LYS A 222 -9.61 -12.35 -29.46
C LYS A 222 -11.01 -12.93 -29.19
N ASP A 223 -11.05 -14.07 -28.53
CA ASP A 223 -12.29 -14.80 -28.24
C ASP A 223 -12.35 -15.16 -26.75
N LEU A 224 -12.80 -14.18 -25.96
CA LEU A 224 -12.97 -14.33 -24.52
C LEU A 224 -14.15 -15.26 -24.19
N GLU A 225 -15.20 -15.24 -24.99
CA GLU A 225 -16.37 -16.08 -24.81
C GLU A 225 -16.02 -17.56 -25.03
N GLY A 226 -15.30 -17.87 -26.09
CA GLY A 226 -14.81 -19.23 -26.36
C GLY A 226 -13.88 -19.73 -25.27
N LEU A 227 -13.01 -18.86 -24.75
CA LEU A 227 -12.15 -19.18 -23.60
C LEU A 227 -12.97 -19.56 -22.37
N MET A 228 -13.98 -18.77 -22.03
CA MET A 228 -14.82 -18.99 -20.84
C MET A 228 -15.71 -20.22 -20.95
N ASN A 229 -15.99 -20.70 -22.16
CA ASN A 229 -16.72 -21.95 -22.40
C ASN A 229 -15.83 -23.21 -22.32
N HIS A 230 -14.49 -23.03 -22.14
CA HIS A 230 -13.60 -24.17 -21.99
C HIS A 230 -13.91 -24.94 -20.69
N PRO A 231 -13.81 -26.30 -20.68
CA PRO A 231 -14.08 -27.13 -19.50
C PRO A 231 -13.34 -26.73 -18.23
N LYS A 232 -12.20 -26.05 -18.34
CA LYS A 232 -11.46 -25.46 -17.23
C LYS A 232 -12.34 -24.54 -16.37
N TYR A 233 -13.28 -23.81 -16.98
CA TYR A 233 -14.17 -22.86 -16.30
C TYR A 233 -15.54 -23.48 -15.94
N GLY A 234 -15.63 -24.81 -15.88
CA GLY A 234 -16.90 -25.48 -15.59
C GLY A 234 -17.48 -25.15 -14.21
N SER A 235 -16.65 -25.00 -13.20
CA SER A 235 -17.07 -24.59 -11.85
C SER A 235 -17.51 -23.12 -11.83
N TRP A 236 -16.77 -22.24 -12.49
CA TRP A 236 -17.15 -20.85 -12.70
C TRP A 236 -18.50 -20.71 -13.42
N ASN A 237 -18.71 -21.46 -14.50
CA ASN A 237 -19.98 -21.43 -15.23
C ASN A 237 -21.15 -21.91 -14.37
N LYS A 238 -20.94 -22.92 -13.51
CA LYS A 238 -21.96 -23.33 -12.52
C LYS A 238 -22.26 -22.23 -11.50
N LEU A 239 -21.26 -21.45 -11.08
CA LEU A 239 -21.48 -20.29 -10.21
C LEU A 239 -22.33 -19.24 -10.93
N ARG A 240 -22.01 -18.94 -12.20
CA ARG A 240 -22.78 -17.97 -13.01
C ARG A 240 -24.24 -18.36 -13.21
N ASP A 241 -24.54 -19.64 -13.25
CA ASP A 241 -25.89 -20.17 -13.40
C ASP A 241 -26.68 -20.19 -12.08
N SER A 242 -26.04 -19.85 -10.93
CA SER A 242 -26.72 -19.79 -9.64
C SER A 242 -27.50 -18.47 -9.47
N GLU A 243 -28.56 -18.52 -8.65
CA GLU A 243 -29.38 -17.33 -8.38
C GLU A 243 -28.58 -16.21 -7.69
N GLU A 244 -27.63 -16.58 -6.83
CA GLU A 244 -26.79 -15.64 -6.09
C GLU A 244 -25.83 -14.87 -7.04
N ALA A 245 -25.49 -15.44 -8.19
CA ALA A 245 -24.61 -14.79 -9.16
C ALA A 245 -25.20 -13.49 -9.72
N ALA A 246 -26.52 -13.31 -9.69
CA ALA A 246 -27.17 -12.06 -10.06
C ALA A 246 -26.76 -10.87 -9.16
N TYR A 247 -26.24 -11.16 -7.98
CA TYR A 247 -25.76 -10.16 -7.01
C TYR A 247 -24.22 -9.97 -7.05
N ILE A 248 -23.53 -10.52 -8.05
CA ILE A 248 -22.08 -10.40 -8.19
C ILE A 248 -21.75 -9.72 -9.51
N ALA A 249 -21.03 -8.63 -9.45
CA ALA A 249 -20.45 -7.96 -10.61
C ALA A 249 -18.91 -7.96 -10.50
N LEU A 250 -18.25 -8.49 -11.52
CA LEU A 250 -16.79 -8.48 -11.60
C LEU A 250 -16.34 -7.60 -12.78
N THR A 251 -15.47 -6.65 -12.48
CA THR A 251 -15.01 -5.63 -13.44
C THR A 251 -13.61 -5.91 -13.93
N LEU A 252 -13.36 -5.57 -15.20
CA LEU A 252 -12.05 -5.59 -15.85
C LEU A 252 -12.05 -4.60 -17.04
N PRO A 253 -10.89 -4.12 -17.52
CA PRO A 253 -9.57 -4.14 -16.89
C PRO A 253 -9.46 -3.07 -15.80
N ARG A 254 -8.34 -3.10 -15.06
CA ARG A 254 -7.97 -2.00 -14.17
C ARG A 254 -7.49 -0.81 -15.00
N TYR A 255 -7.66 0.40 -14.46
CA TYR A 255 -7.12 1.62 -15.03
C TYR A 255 -6.04 2.24 -14.13
N VAL A 256 -5.15 3.03 -14.75
CA VAL A 256 -4.03 3.64 -14.05
C VAL A 256 -4.51 4.92 -13.36
N THR A 257 -4.42 4.97 -12.04
CA THR A 257 -4.80 6.15 -11.24
C THR A 257 -3.66 7.17 -11.10
N ARG A 258 -2.41 6.76 -11.33
CA ARG A 258 -1.23 7.64 -11.42
C ARG A 258 -0.16 7.03 -12.31
N LEU A 259 0.73 7.90 -12.82
CA LEU A 259 1.94 7.45 -13.51
C LEU A 259 2.95 6.82 -12.53
N PRO A 260 3.82 5.92 -13.01
CA PRO A 260 4.93 5.40 -12.21
C PRO A 260 5.82 6.52 -11.68
N TYR A 261 6.48 6.26 -10.55
CA TYR A 261 7.51 7.15 -10.02
C TYR A 261 8.75 7.12 -10.89
#